data_8229c3677bdc0922375894ac1853ac34
#
_entry.id   8229c3677bdc0922375894ac1853ac34
#
_cell.length_a   1.000
_cell.length_b   1.000
_cell.length_c   1.000
_cell.angle_alpha   90.00
_cell.angle_beta   90.00
_cell.angle_gamma   90.00
#
_symmetry.space_group_name_H-M   'P 1'
#
loop_
_entity.id
_entity.type
_entity.pdbx_description
1 polymer ?
#
loop_
_entity_poly.entity_id
_entity_poly.type
_entity_poly.pdbx_seq_one_letter_code
_entity_poly.pdbx_strand_id
1 'polypeptide(L)'
;LQTLLNSLGYDAGAPDGRHGKQTVTAIRAFQLAEGRKEDGMVTADLLAAVYAKAGKGTPPNGQILVRQKFKPLVEEPITIRNPEIALGTHFLLAREVDADKGKAEWYGVSMDNQLSPATLKRLGITTEADASAPDALTKTLDRLDIPQDMRSRISGLMGEGASLSISDTGLGPETGDGTDFITVTRKVQKADASVVQGKKKKKKRSSVTVVN
;
A
#
# COMPACT_ATOMS: atom_id res chain seq x y z
N LEU A 1 15.48 -1.20 1.80
CA LEU A 1 16.40 -1.18 2.93
C LEU A 1 17.81 -1.56 2.50
N GLN A 2 18.04 -2.77 1.94
CA GLN A 2 19.37 -3.26 1.51
C GLN A 2 20.08 -2.28 0.58
N THR A 3 19.39 -1.76 -0.45
CA THR A 3 19.92 -0.76 -1.37
C THR A 3 20.43 0.49 -0.65
N LEU A 4 19.70 0.99 0.33
CA LEU A 4 20.10 2.17 1.10
C LEU A 4 21.27 1.88 2.04
N LEU A 5 21.26 0.73 2.73
CA LEU A 5 22.40 0.32 3.56
C LEU A 5 23.67 0.21 2.72
N ASN A 6 23.59 -0.42 1.54
CA ASN A 6 24.72 -0.53 0.61
C ASN A 6 25.22 0.85 0.16
N SER A 7 24.31 1.79 -0.16
CA SER A 7 24.69 3.15 -0.54
C SER A 7 25.33 3.95 0.61
N LEU A 8 25.05 3.58 1.85
CA LEU A 8 25.65 4.15 3.05
C LEU A 8 26.96 3.45 3.47
N GLY A 9 27.42 2.46 2.71
CA GLY A 9 28.66 1.73 2.97
C GLY A 9 28.51 0.51 3.88
N TYR A 10 27.29 0.11 4.23
CA TYR A 10 27.00 -1.10 5.00
C TYR A 10 26.65 -2.23 4.05
N ASP A 11 27.50 -3.25 3.93
CA ASP A 11 27.26 -4.38 3.02
C ASP A 11 26.08 -5.26 3.48
N ALA A 12 24.91 -4.98 2.92
CA ALA A 12 23.67 -5.69 3.19
C ALA A 12 23.42 -6.85 2.21
N GLY A 13 24.36 -7.13 1.32
CA GLY A 13 24.23 -8.11 0.25
C GLY A 13 23.41 -7.62 -0.94
N ALA A 14 23.05 -8.54 -1.82
CA ALA A 14 22.20 -8.24 -2.96
C ALA A 14 20.81 -7.76 -2.49
N PRO A 15 20.24 -6.71 -3.11
CA PRO A 15 18.94 -6.18 -2.74
C PRO A 15 17.80 -7.09 -3.25
N ASP A 16 17.71 -8.29 -2.69
CA ASP A 16 16.76 -9.35 -3.04
C ASP A 16 15.46 -9.32 -2.19
N GLY A 17 15.34 -8.35 -1.27
CA GLY A 17 14.23 -8.22 -0.34
C GLY A 17 14.24 -9.23 0.81
N ARG A 18 15.27 -10.08 0.92
CA ARG A 18 15.38 -11.09 1.98
C ARG A 18 16.18 -10.57 3.15
N HIS A 19 15.71 -10.86 4.36
CA HIS A 19 16.38 -10.51 5.61
C HIS A 19 17.37 -11.62 6.01
N GLY A 20 18.45 -11.75 5.21
CA GLY A 20 19.50 -12.75 5.43
C GLY A 20 20.54 -12.32 6.46
N LYS A 21 21.51 -13.20 6.76
CA LYS A 21 22.58 -12.94 7.73
C LYS A 21 23.37 -11.66 7.40
N GLN A 22 23.70 -11.44 6.14
CA GLN A 22 24.45 -10.27 5.68
C GLN A 22 23.67 -8.97 5.92
N THR A 23 22.37 -8.96 5.59
CA THR A 23 21.47 -7.83 5.87
C THR A 23 21.39 -7.53 7.38
N VAL A 24 21.26 -8.57 8.22
CA VAL A 24 21.26 -8.40 9.69
C VAL A 24 22.57 -7.81 10.19
N THR A 25 23.71 -8.26 9.66
CA THR A 25 25.02 -7.72 10.01
C THR A 25 25.14 -6.24 9.63
N ALA A 26 24.70 -5.86 8.42
CA ALA A 26 24.68 -4.47 7.97
C ALA A 26 23.77 -3.58 8.85
N ILE A 27 22.60 -4.10 9.24
CA ILE A 27 21.69 -3.39 10.15
C ILE A 27 22.37 -3.15 11.49
N ARG A 28 23.00 -4.14 12.09
CA ARG A 28 23.72 -3.99 13.36
C ARG A 28 24.86 -2.98 13.27
N ALA A 29 25.63 -3.03 12.19
CA ALA A 29 26.70 -2.07 11.96
C ALA A 29 26.15 -0.63 11.84
N PHE A 30 25.04 -0.44 11.14
CA PHE A 30 24.35 0.84 11.08
C PHE A 30 23.82 1.28 12.46
N GLN A 31 23.18 0.36 13.19
CA GLN A 31 22.65 0.64 14.54
C GLN A 31 23.78 1.09 15.50
N LEU A 32 24.93 0.40 15.47
CA LEU A 32 26.11 0.77 16.25
C LEU A 32 26.59 2.18 15.88
N ALA A 33 26.76 2.46 14.59
CA ALA A 33 27.23 3.76 14.10
C ALA A 33 26.30 4.93 14.48
N GLU A 34 25.00 4.66 14.61
CA GLU A 34 23.99 5.64 15.01
C GLU A 34 23.68 5.62 16.52
N GLY A 35 24.46 4.92 17.33
CA GLY A 35 24.28 4.82 18.79
C GLY A 35 22.98 4.15 19.22
N ARG A 36 22.47 3.24 18.40
CA ARG A 36 21.21 2.51 18.62
C ARG A 36 21.49 1.12 19.19
N LYS A 37 20.45 0.48 19.71
CA LYS A 37 20.54 -0.92 20.15
C LYS A 37 20.82 -1.84 18.95
N GLU A 38 21.89 -2.61 19.03
CA GLU A 38 22.38 -3.53 17.98
C GLU A 38 21.64 -4.86 17.96
N ASP A 39 20.32 -4.85 17.80
CA ASP A 39 19.51 -6.07 17.74
C ASP A 39 19.36 -6.65 16.33
N GLY A 40 19.69 -5.89 15.29
CA GLY A 40 19.54 -6.30 13.89
C GLY A 40 18.08 -6.36 13.42
N MET A 41 17.15 -5.77 14.19
CA MET A 41 15.72 -5.78 13.88
C MET A 41 15.33 -4.64 12.94
N VAL A 42 14.45 -4.91 11.99
CA VAL A 42 13.86 -3.89 11.13
C VAL A 42 12.64 -3.32 11.82
N THR A 43 12.80 -2.14 12.39
CA THR A 43 11.72 -1.36 13.00
C THR A 43 11.39 -0.13 12.15
N ALA A 44 10.24 0.50 12.39
CA ALA A 44 9.90 1.77 11.74
C ALA A 44 10.96 2.85 12.03
N ASP A 45 11.47 2.90 13.28
CA ASP A 45 12.49 3.84 13.69
C ASP A 45 13.84 3.59 13.00
N LEU A 46 14.21 2.32 12.78
CA LEU A 46 15.40 1.98 12.01
C LEU A 46 15.25 2.43 10.57
N LEU A 47 14.10 2.14 9.93
CA LEU A 47 13.82 2.56 8.56
C LEU A 47 13.90 4.08 8.42
N ALA A 48 13.27 4.82 9.34
CA ALA A 48 13.32 6.28 9.35
C ALA A 48 14.77 6.80 9.44
N ALA A 49 15.59 6.21 10.31
CA ALA A 49 16.99 6.58 10.46
C ALA A 49 17.82 6.30 9.20
N VAL A 50 17.65 5.12 8.59
CA VAL A 50 18.35 4.76 7.33
C VAL A 50 17.94 5.70 6.19
N TYR A 51 16.64 6.01 6.06
CA TYR A 51 16.16 6.94 5.04
C TYR A 51 16.69 8.35 5.26
N ALA A 52 16.64 8.85 6.49
CA ALA A 52 17.17 10.16 6.84
C ALA A 52 18.68 10.26 6.54
N LYS A 53 19.45 9.24 6.94
CA LYS A 53 20.91 9.18 6.70
C LYS A 53 21.24 9.12 5.21
N ALA A 54 20.41 8.43 4.40
CA ALA A 54 20.54 8.36 2.96
C ALA A 54 20.01 9.60 2.22
N GLY A 55 19.51 10.61 2.92
CA GLY A 55 18.93 11.81 2.31
C GLY A 55 17.65 11.56 1.53
N LYS A 56 16.89 10.49 1.86
CA LYS A 56 15.68 10.08 1.15
C LYS A 56 14.37 10.52 1.82
N GLY A 57 14.46 11.32 2.90
CA GLY A 57 13.30 11.80 3.63
C GLY A 57 12.58 10.70 4.42
N THR A 58 11.26 10.70 4.39
CA THR A 58 10.43 9.73 5.12
C THR A 58 10.31 8.41 4.36
N PRO A 59 10.46 7.25 5.02
CA PRO A 59 10.25 5.96 4.39
C PRO A 59 8.80 5.80 3.92
N PRO A 60 8.56 5.15 2.77
CA PRO A 60 7.22 4.90 2.29
C PRO A 60 6.46 3.97 3.26
N ASN A 61 5.23 4.31 3.53
CA ASN A 61 4.33 3.60 4.44
C ASN A 61 3.00 3.23 3.79
N GLY A 62 2.85 3.53 2.51
CA GLY A 62 1.73 3.17 1.68
C GLY A 62 2.16 2.61 0.33
N GLN A 63 1.20 2.26 -0.48
CA GLN A 63 1.41 1.70 -1.80
C GLN A 63 0.30 2.20 -2.74
N ILE A 64 0.69 2.55 -3.95
CA ILE A 64 -0.25 2.78 -5.05
C ILE A 64 -0.15 1.62 -6.04
N LEU A 65 -1.31 1.12 -6.46
CA LEU A 65 -1.44 0.09 -7.47
C LEU A 65 -2.30 0.64 -8.60
N VAL A 66 -1.81 0.54 -9.81
CA VAL A 66 -2.55 0.92 -11.01
C VAL A 66 -2.83 -0.33 -11.81
N ARG A 67 -4.08 -0.52 -12.17
CA ARG A 67 -4.55 -1.66 -12.95
C ARG A 67 -5.33 -1.17 -14.15
N GLN A 68 -5.31 -1.95 -15.19
CA GLN A 68 -6.15 -1.75 -16.36
C GLN A 68 -6.63 -3.11 -16.86
N LYS A 69 -7.92 -3.25 -17.08
CA LYS A 69 -8.54 -4.52 -17.50
C LYS A 69 -8.10 -5.67 -16.58
N PHE A 70 -8.16 -5.46 -15.28
CA PHE A 70 -7.78 -6.40 -14.20
C PHE A 70 -6.28 -6.79 -14.17
N LYS A 71 -5.44 -6.18 -15.00
CA LYS A 71 -4.00 -6.46 -15.04
C LYS A 71 -3.23 -5.36 -14.32
N PRO A 72 -2.29 -5.72 -13.41
CA PRO A 72 -1.45 -4.73 -12.78
C PRO A 72 -0.51 -4.08 -13.81
N LEU A 73 -0.44 -2.74 -13.81
CA LEU A 73 0.47 -1.94 -14.62
C LEU A 73 1.59 -1.32 -13.79
N VAL A 74 1.24 -0.80 -12.61
CA VAL A 74 2.17 -0.12 -11.70
C VAL A 74 1.90 -0.60 -10.29
N GLU A 75 2.95 -0.86 -9.55
CA GLU A 75 2.90 -1.13 -8.11
C GLU A 75 4.10 -0.45 -7.48
N GLU A 76 3.88 0.69 -6.85
CA GLU A 76 4.96 1.51 -6.28
C GLU A 76 4.63 2.01 -4.87
N PRO A 77 5.68 2.16 -4.03
CA PRO A 77 5.51 2.70 -2.69
C PRO A 77 5.23 4.20 -2.74
N ILE A 78 4.38 4.67 -1.82
CA ILE A 78 4.12 6.09 -1.58
C ILE A 78 4.28 6.42 -0.11
N THR A 79 4.35 7.71 0.21
CA THR A 79 4.33 8.19 1.59
C THR A 79 2.94 8.74 1.92
N ILE A 80 2.40 8.27 3.04
CA ILE A 80 1.15 8.77 3.62
C ILE A 80 1.52 9.60 4.84
N ARG A 81 1.14 10.87 4.84
CA ARG A 81 1.35 11.77 5.99
C ARG A 81 0.39 11.42 7.12
N ASN A 82 0.82 11.60 8.37
CA ASN A 82 0.06 11.27 9.58
C ASN A 82 -0.47 9.83 9.57
N PRO A 83 0.41 8.83 9.48
CA PRO A 83 0.02 7.42 9.29
C PRO A 83 -0.71 6.82 10.51
N GLU A 84 -0.70 7.52 11.64
CA GLU A 84 -1.46 7.17 12.84
C GLU A 84 -2.96 7.45 12.72
N ILE A 85 -3.38 8.22 11.70
CA ILE A 85 -4.78 8.46 11.38
C ILE A 85 -5.18 7.51 10.25
N ALA A 86 -6.28 6.78 10.40
CA ALA A 86 -6.80 5.93 9.34
C ALA A 86 -7.03 6.74 8.04
N LEU A 87 -6.80 6.11 6.89
CA LEU A 87 -7.20 6.68 5.59
C LEU A 87 -8.72 6.68 5.46
N GLY A 88 -9.37 5.67 6.00
CA GLY A 88 -10.76 5.38 5.72
C GLY A 88 -10.92 4.54 4.45
N THR A 89 -12.16 4.43 4.00
CA THR A 89 -12.49 3.78 2.73
C THR A 89 -13.19 4.79 1.84
N HIS A 90 -12.56 5.08 0.69
CA HIS A 90 -13.08 6.05 -0.28
C HIS A 90 -13.08 5.42 -1.67
N PHE A 91 -14.09 5.76 -2.45
CA PHE A 91 -14.18 5.40 -3.84
C PHE A 91 -14.46 6.65 -4.69
N LEU A 92 -13.69 6.83 -5.74
CA LEU A 92 -13.84 7.95 -6.67
C LEU A 92 -13.97 7.42 -8.09
N LEU A 93 -14.76 8.12 -8.89
CA LEU A 93 -14.96 7.83 -10.31
C LEU A 93 -14.67 9.09 -11.12
N ALA A 94 -13.82 8.97 -12.12
CA ALA A 94 -13.51 10.04 -13.05
C ALA A 94 -14.56 10.13 -14.16
N ARG A 95 -14.98 11.34 -14.45
CA ARG A 95 -15.88 11.71 -15.53
C ARG A 95 -15.32 12.90 -16.31
N GLU A 96 -15.81 13.11 -17.51
CA GLU A 96 -15.40 14.25 -18.35
C GLU A 96 -13.88 14.36 -18.46
N VAL A 97 -13.23 13.25 -18.76
CA VAL A 97 -11.78 13.14 -18.80
C VAL A 97 -11.24 13.80 -20.06
N ASP A 98 -10.48 14.88 -19.89
CA ASP A 98 -9.65 15.50 -20.92
C ASP A 98 -8.20 15.03 -20.73
N ALA A 99 -7.85 13.94 -21.39
CA ALA A 99 -6.54 13.31 -21.26
C ALA A 99 -5.40 14.21 -21.76
N ASP A 100 -5.68 15.06 -22.78
CA ASP A 100 -4.68 15.98 -23.35
C ASP A 100 -4.30 17.08 -22.34
N LYS A 101 -5.26 17.52 -21.54
CA LYS A 101 -5.03 18.51 -20.49
C LYS A 101 -4.78 17.90 -19.10
N GLY A 102 -4.85 16.58 -18.98
CA GLY A 102 -4.72 15.88 -17.69
C GLY A 102 -5.79 16.29 -16.67
N LYS A 103 -7.01 16.61 -17.14
CA LYS A 103 -8.12 17.06 -16.30
C LYS A 103 -9.23 16.01 -16.29
N ALA A 104 -9.88 15.85 -15.14
CA ALA A 104 -11.07 15.04 -14.98
C ALA A 104 -11.94 15.62 -13.86
N GLU A 105 -13.24 15.43 -13.95
CA GLU A 105 -14.13 15.64 -12.81
C GLU A 105 -14.18 14.34 -11.99
N TRP A 106 -13.99 14.46 -10.68
CA TRP A 106 -13.98 13.32 -9.77
C TRP A 106 -15.20 13.36 -8.86
N TYR A 107 -15.98 12.29 -8.92
CA TYR A 107 -17.10 12.05 -8.02
C TYR A 107 -16.66 11.02 -6.99
N GLY A 108 -16.70 11.39 -5.72
CA GLY A 108 -16.20 10.53 -4.66
C GLY A 108 -17.23 10.29 -3.55
N VAL A 109 -17.13 9.13 -2.94
CA VAL A 109 -17.91 8.75 -1.77
C VAL A 109 -16.98 8.20 -0.69
N SER A 110 -17.20 8.61 0.55
CA SER A 110 -16.58 8.01 1.73
C SER A 110 -17.52 6.98 2.32
N MET A 111 -16.98 5.84 2.69
CA MET A 111 -17.73 4.72 3.26
C MET A 111 -17.24 4.46 4.68
N ASP A 112 -18.14 3.99 5.52
CA ASP A 112 -17.77 3.56 6.86
C ASP A 112 -16.74 2.43 6.81
N ASN A 113 -15.69 2.56 7.62
CA ASN A 113 -14.55 1.65 7.62
C ASN A 113 -14.28 1.19 9.06
N GLN A 114 -14.97 0.14 9.45
CA GLN A 114 -14.79 -0.45 10.78
C GLN A 114 -13.59 -1.37 10.79
N LEU A 115 -12.42 -0.83 11.18
CA LEU A 115 -11.22 -1.61 11.35
C LEU A 115 -11.26 -2.38 12.68
N SER A 116 -10.90 -3.67 12.64
CA SER A 116 -10.77 -4.44 13.87
C SER A 116 -9.63 -3.88 14.75
N PRO A 117 -9.72 -3.99 16.10
CA PRO A 117 -8.63 -3.56 16.99
C PRO A 117 -7.28 -4.19 16.64
N ALA A 118 -7.27 -5.42 16.17
CA ALA A 118 -6.05 -6.10 15.71
C ALA A 118 -5.48 -5.43 14.45
N THR A 119 -6.32 -4.98 13.53
CA THR A 119 -5.92 -4.25 12.32
C THR A 119 -5.36 -2.88 12.67
N LEU A 120 -6.06 -2.11 13.52
CA LEU A 120 -5.59 -0.81 14.01
C LEU A 120 -4.20 -0.92 14.63
N LYS A 121 -4.03 -1.87 15.55
CA LYS A 121 -2.73 -2.13 16.19
C LYS A 121 -1.65 -2.52 15.16
N ARG A 122 -1.96 -3.40 14.22
CA ARG A 122 -1.01 -3.87 13.19
C ARG A 122 -0.57 -2.73 12.28
N LEU A 123 -1.46 -1.81 11.93
CA LEU A 123 -1.18 -0.65 11.07
C LEU A 123 -0.61 0.54 11.85
N GLY A 124 -0.65 0.52 13.18
CA GLY A 124 -0.23 1.64 14.04
C GLY A 124 -1.21 2.81 13.99
N ILE A 125 -2.47 2.53 13.66
CA ILE A 125 -3.55 3.53 13.61
C ILE A 125 -4.07 3.73 15.04
N THR A 126 -4.11 4.99 15.46
CA THR A 126 -4.62 5.41 16.78
C THR A 126 -5.87 6.28 16.67
N THR A 127 -6.15 6.81 15.49
CA THR A 127 -7.32 7.65 15.21
C THR A 127 -8.08 7.08 14.02
N GLU A 128 -9.34 6.78 14.21
CA GLU A 128 -10.22 6.30 13.13
C GLU A 128 -10.62 7.44 12.17
N ALA A 129 -10.94 7.09 10.94
CA ALA A 129 -11.44 8.05 9.96
C ALA A 129 -12.94 8.32 10.22
N ASP A 130 -13.32 9.59 10.15
CA ASP A 130 -14.74 9.98 10.17
C ASP A 130 -15.24 10.11 8.72
N ALA A 131 -15.89 9.05 8.23
CA ALA A 131 -16.47 9.02 6.89
C ALA A 131 -17.64 10.01 6.71
N SER A 132 -18.25 10.48 7.80
CA SER A 132 -19.37 11.42 7.76
C SER A 132 -18.93 12.88 7.61
N ALA A 133 -17.65 13.17 7.84
CA ALA A 133 -17.12 14.52 7.68
C ALA A 133 -17.18 14.96 6.21
N PRO A 134 -17.71 16.16 5.91
CA PRO A 134 -17.86 16.63 4.53
C PRO A 134 -16.54 16.70 3.75
N ASP A 135 -15.43 16.86 4.44
CA ASP A 135 -14.08 16.99 3.88
C ASP A 135 -13.21 15.75 4.08
N ALA A 136 -13.79 14.63 4.53
CA ALA A 136 -13.07 13.38 4.81
C ALA A 136 -12.20 12.94 3.63
N LEU A 137 -12.76 12.90 2.43
CA LEU A 137 -12.07 12.51 1.22
C LEU A 137 -10.93 13.48 0.87
N THR A 138 -11.18 14.78 0.89
CA THR A 138 -10.16 15.79 0.58
C THR A 138 -8.99 15.72 1.56
N LYS A 139 -9.28 15.62 2.86
CA LYS A 139 -8.25 15.44 3.90
C LYS A 139 -7.44 14.17 3.69
N THR A 140 -8.06 13.10 3.24
CA THR A 140 -7.34 11.86 2.94
C THR A 140 -6.46 12.00 1.71
N LEU A 141 -6.96 12.58 0.62
CA LEU A 141 -6.18 12.83 -0.60
C LEU A 141 -4.96 13.73 -0.34
N ASP A 142 -5.11 14.77 0.47
CA ASP A 142 -4.03 15.68 0.83
C ASP A 142 -2.88 15.00 1.58
N ARG A 143 -3.14 13.86 2.18
CA ARG A 143 -2.13 13.07 2.92
C ARG A 143 -1.31 12.16 2.02
N LEU A 144 -1.72 11.94 0.77
CA LEU A 144 -1.03 11.05 -0.17
C LEU A 144 0.10 11.80 -0.86
N ASP A 145 1.34 11.47 -0.52
CA ASP A 145 2.51 12.00 -1.18
C ASP A 145 2.91 11.08 -2.34
N ILE A 146 2.40 11.40 -3.52
CA ILE A 146 2.65 10.66 -4.76
C ILE A 146 3.72 11.42 -5.55
N PRO A 147 4.88 10.82 -5.87
CA PRO A 147 5.93 11.45 -6.65
C PRO A 147 5.44 11.99 -8.00
N GLN A 148 6.01 13.11 -8.46
CA GLN A 148 5.55 13.83 -9.66
C GLN A 148 5.65 12.98 -10.93
N ASP A 149 6.70 12.20 -11.08
CA ASP A 149 6.89 11.27 -12.19
C ASP A 149 5.79 10.21 -12.23
N MET A 150 5.41 9.69 -11.06
CA MET A 150 4.30 8.74 -10.93
C MET A 150 2.96 9.41 -11.27
N ARG A 151 2.70 10.64 -10.80
CA ARG A 151 1.50 11.40 -11.17
C ARG A 151 1.38 11.56 -12.68
N SER A 152 2.49 11.91 -13.34
CA SER A 152 2.53 12.05 -14.81
C SER A 152 2.22 10.74 -15.53
N ARG A 153 2.77 9.62 -15.05
CA ARG A 153 2.47 8.28 -15.60
C ARG A 153 1.02 7.90 -15.43
N ILE A 154 0.46 8.14 -14.24
CA ILE A 154 -0.95 7.89 -13.93
C ILE A 154 -1.86 8.73 -14.81
N SER A 155 -1.56 10.03 -14.96
CA SER A 155 -2.35 10.93 -15.81
C SER A 155 -2.43 10.44 -17.25
N GLY A 156 -1.35 9.87 -17.80
CA GLY A 156 -1.34 9.29 -19.14
C GLY A 156 -2.17 8.00 -19.29
N LEU A 157 -2.59 7.39 -18.19
CA LEU A 157 -3.42 6.19 -18.16
C LEU A 157 -4.90 6.50 -17.88
N MET A 158 -5.22 7.76 -17.55
CA MET A 158 -6.58 8.15 -17.23
C MET A 158 -7.48 8.12 -18.46
N GLY A 159 -8.69 7.61 -18.27
CA GLY A 159 -9.75 7.60 -19.26
C GLY A 159 -11.11 7.76 -18.57
N GLU A 160 -12.16 7.92 -19.38
CA GLU A 160 -13.54 7.98 -18.89
C GLU A 160 -13.85 6.73 -18.08
N GLY A 161 -14.37 6.90 -16.85
CA GLY A 161 -14.67 5.81 -15.95
C GLY A 161 -13.45 5.28 -15.17
N ALA A 162 -12.28 5.94 -15.24
CA ALA A 162 -11.18 5.62 -14.34
C ALA A 162 -11.64 5.78 -12.88
N SER A 163 -11.21 4.87 -12.01
CA SER A 163 -11.59 4.89 -10.59
C SER A 163 -10.37 4.95 -9.68
N LEU A 164 -10.57 5.52 -8.49
CA LEU A 164 -9.60 5.52 -7.42
C LEU A 164 -10.25 4.96 -6.17
N SER A 165 -9.66 3.90 -5.63
CA SER A 165 -10.02 3.37 -4.32
C SER A 165 -8.92 3.65 -3.31
N ILE A 166 -9.29 4.15 -2.15
CA ILE A 166 -8.38 4.39 -1.02
C ILE A 166 -8.85 3.54 0.14
N SER A 167 -7.94 2.81 0.77
CA SER A 167 -8.27 1.92 1.89
C SER A 167 -7.06 1.67 2.79
N ASP A 168 -7.31 1.46 4.08
CA ASP A 168 -6.31 0.99 5.05
C ASP A 168 -5.99 -0.50 4.91
N THR A 169 -6.85 -1.28 4.29
CA THR A 169 -6.74 -2.74 4.22
C THR A 169 -6.75 -3.19 2.77
N GLY A 170 -5.62 -3.60 2.28
CA GLY A 170 -5.45 -4.35 1.04
C GLY A 170 -6.40 -4.07 -0.14
N LEU A 171 -6.28 -4.87 -1.17
CA LEU A 171 -7.11 -4.76 -2.38
C LEU A 171 -8.56 -5.15 -2.09
N GLY A 172 -9.48 -4.23 -2.33
CA GLY A 172 -10.90 -4.51 -2.40
C GLY A 172 -11.31 -5.22 -3.69
N PRO A 173 -12.61 -5.44 -3.90
CA PRO A 173 -13.15 -5.90 -5.18
C PRO A 173 -12.76 -4.94 -6.30
N GLU A 174 -12.43 -5.48 -7.45
CA GLU A 174 -12.17 -4.67 -8.64
C GLU A 174 -13.45 -4.01 -9.13
N THR A 175 -13.33 -2.80 -9.66
CA THR A 175 -14.47 -1.94 -9.93
C THR A 175 -14.92 -1.96 -11.39
N GLY A 176 -14.18 -2.61 -12.30
CA GLY A 176 -14.59 -2.77 -13.69
C GLY A 176 -13.44 -2.93 -14.68
N ASP A 177 -13.75 -2.82 -15.97
CA ASP A 177 -12.80 -2.97 -17.09
C ASP A 177 -11.93 -1.73 -17.33
N GLY A 178 -12.16 -0.64 -16.59
CA GLY A 178 -11.45 0.62 -16.71
C GLY A 178 -10.03 0.60 -16.16
N THR A 179 -9.51 1.78 -15.86
CA THR A 179 -8.23 1.95 -15.16
C THR A 179 -8.51 2.22 -13.69
N ASP A 180 -8.01 1.36 -12.82
CA ASP A 180 -8.17 1.46 -11.38
C ASP A 180 -6.87 1.96 -10.73
N PHE A 181 -7.02 2.94 -9.84
CA PHE A 181 -5.97 3.44 -8.96
C PHE A 181 -6.31 3.04 -7.54
N ILE A 182 -5.40 2.34 -6.87
CA ILE A 182 -5.66 1.81 -5.55
C ILE A 182 -4.56 2.28 -4.61
N THR A 183 -4.96 3.00 -3.56
CA THR A 183 -4.05 3.44 -2.50
C THR A 183 -4.35 2.71 -1.21
N VAL A 184 -3.35 2.13 -0.60
CA VAL A 184 -3.44 1.39 0.66
C VAL A 184 -2.39 1.86 1.65
N THR A 185 -2.70 1.79 2.94
CA THR A 185 -1.84 2.28 4.04
C THR A 185 -0.49 1.59 4.09
N ARG A 186 -0.43 0.30 3.80
CA ARG A 186 0.83 -0.47 3.83
C ARG A 186 0.90 -1.45 2.68
N LYS A 187 2.13 -1.75 2.26
CA LYS A 187 2.39 -2.78 1.27
C LYS A 187 1.87 -4.13 1.77
N VAL A 188 0.95 -4.75 1.02
CA VAL A 188 0.48 -6.10 1.29
C VAL A 188 1.65 -7.05 1.03
N GLN A 189 2.07 -7.80 2.05
CA GLN A 189 3.08 -8.84 1.85
C GLN A 189 2.49 -9.95 0.97
N LYS A 190 3.28 -10.49 0.04
CA LYS A 190 2.83 -11.56 -0.89
C LYS A 190 2.21 -12.78 -0.17
N ALA A 191 2.52 -12.99 1.12
CA ALA A 191 1.93 -14.03 1.95
C ALA A 191 0.43 -13.83 2.19
N ASP A 192 -0.05 -12.60 2.24
CA ASP A 192 -1.47 -12.30 2.48
C ASP A 192 -2.31 -12.44 1.21
N ALA A 193 -1.71 -12.27 0.02
CA ALA A 193 -2.38 -12.48 -1.26
C ALA A 193 -2.74 -13.96 -1.52
N SER A 194 -2.07 -14.91 -0.86
CA SER A 194 -2.37 -16.34 -0.97
C SER A 194 -3.64 -16.79 -0.23
N VAL A 195 -4.17 -15.96 0.69
CA VAL A 195 -5.37 -16.28 1.47
C VAL A 195 -6.65 -16.02 0.67
N VAL A 196 -6.61 -15.18 -0.37
CA VAL A 196 -7.79 -14.84 -1.18
C VAL A 196 -8.10 -15.91 -2.24
N GLN A 197 -7.15 -16.81 -2.55
CA GLN A 197 -7.47 -17.98 -3.36
C GLN A 197 -8.13 -19.07 -2.50
N GLY A 198 -9.42 -18.88 -2.23
CA GLY A 198 -10.26 -19.84 -1.55
C GLY A 198 -10.12 -21.21 -2.18
N LYS A 199 -9.63 -22.19 -1.41
CA LYS A 199 -9.67 -23.59 -1.74
C LYS A 199 -11.11 -23.95 -2.15
N LYS A 200 -11.35 -24.16 -3.44
CA LYS A 200 -12.56 -24.84 -3.91
C LYS A 200 -12.56 -26.23 -3.31
N LYS A 201 -13.27 -26.42 -2.20
CA LYS A 201 -13.58 -27.75 -1.67
C LYS A 201 -14.38 -28.49 -2.74
N LYS A 202 -13.76 -29.48 -3.38
CA LYS A 202 -14.47 -30.49 -4.16
C LYS A 202 -15.47 -31.17 -3.22
N LYS A 203 -16.76 -30.86 -3.38
CA LYS A 203 -17.84 -31.65 -2.80
C LYS A 203 -17.79 -33.05 -3.42
N LYS A 204 -17.34 -34.06 -2.67
CA LYS A 204 -17.57 -35.46 -3.02
C LYS A 204 -19.08 -35.69 -2.97
N ARG A 205 -19.69 -35.96 -4.12
CA ARG A 205 -21.03 -36.53 -4.19
C ARG A 205 -20.93 -37.96 -3.66
N SER A 206 -21.52 -38.24 -2.51
CA SER A 206 -21.84 -39.60 -2.10
C SER A 206 -23.12 -40.01 -2.81
N SER A 207 -23.01 -41.01 -3.69
CA SER A 207 -24.15 -41.72 -4.25
C SER A 207 -24.71 -42.64 -3.18
N VAL A 208 -25.94 -42.45 -2.78
CA VAL A 208 -26.68 -43.44 -1.98
C VAL A 208 -27.34 -44.37 -2.97
N THR A 209 -26.94 -45.66 -2.96
CA THR A 209 -27.62 -46.72 -3.67
C THR A 209 -28.68 -47.29 -2.73
N VAL A 210 -29.94 -47.18 -3.13
CA VAL A 210 -31.07 -47.89 -2.48
C VAL A 210 -31.17 -49.24 -3.16
N VAL A 211 -31.07 -50.30 -2.38
CA VAL A 211 -31.37 -51.69 -2.81
C VAL A 211 -32.72 -52.05 -2.19
N ASN A 212 -33.62 -52.55 -3.04
CA ASN A 212 -34.90 -53.17 -2.66
C ASN A 212 -34.68 -54.40 -1.76
#